data_7d05a5ed67b8a1d4070869887a7f0691
#
_entry.id   7d05a5ed67b8a1d4070869887a7f0691
#
_cell.length_a   1.000
_cell.length_b   1.000
_cell.length_c   1.000
_cell.angle_alpha   90.00
_cell.angle_beta   90.00
_cell.angle_gamma   90.00
#
_symmetry.space_group_name_H-M   'P 1'
#
loop_
_entity.id
_entity.type
_entity.pdbx_description
1 polymer ?
#
loop_
_entity_poly.entity_id
_entity_poly.type
_entity_poly.pdbx_seq_one_letter_code
_entity_poly.pdbx_strand_id
1 'polypeptide(L)'
;MLGITPKQKQVLDFIEEYYQTNQFSPTLEEISKKFKRSVPTIHQYVKTLIDKGRLQQNSGGARGVMPIVQSGNFSTKRKFRIGIIGYGFVGQAVEYGFSNHEIHVYDKYKDFESLAEVVDKSDYIFVCLPTPIREDESGIDLSIMDENMKILAKLTKGTDKIIIIKSTVVPGTTAGYIRKYPESLFCFNPEFLREASFLQDFVNADRIVIGASNDQVSRRVSAMYQAVLPLAPIYQTDPTSAEMVKYMANCFLATKVIFANEMAEICEKLGIKYEEVKKMVVADKRILDGHLDITTLKGFGGKCFPKDLLALRAMAKNKGVDTKILDAVWSKNLKVRKSKDWEEIPFAVSPAFGNKS
;
A
#
# COMPACT_ATOMS: atom_id res chain seq x y z
N MET A 1 6.95 20.64 -24.54
CA MET A 1 7.41 20.66 -23.13
C MET A 1 8.00 22.04 -22.86
N LEU A 2 7.44 22.81 -21.94
CA LEU A 2 7.98 24.13 -21.56
C LEU A 2 9.31 23.91 -20.81
N GLY A 3 10.43 24.37 -21.40
CA GLY A 3 11.76 24.22 -20.82
C GLY A 3 11.90 24.93 -19.47
N ILE A 4 12.73 24.40 -18.58
CA ILE A 4 13.15 25.08 -17.35
C ILE A 4 14.38 25.95 -17.63
N THR A 5 14.52 27.05 -16.93
CA THR A 5 15.71 27.91 -17.08
C THR A 5 16.96 27.26 -16.46
N PRO A 6 18.19 27.62 -16.85
CA PRO A 6 19.40 27.07 -16.24
C PRO A 6 19.44 27.21 -14.71
N LYS A 7 18.92 28.31 -14.16
CA LYS A 7 18.84 28.54 -12.70
C LYS A 7 17.82 27.64 -12.02
N GLN A 8 16.68 27.41 -12.66
CA GLN A 8 15.67 26.47 -12.17
C GLN A 8 16.21 25.04 -12.21
N LYS A 9 16.99 24.68 -13.26
CA LYS A 9 17.64 23.37 -13.34
C LYS A 9 18.63 23.15 -12.19
N GLN A 10 19.49 24.13 -11.90
CA GLN A 10 20.44 24.03 -10.79
C GLN A 10 19.72 23.83 -9.44
N VAL A 11 18.60 24.50 -9.21
CA VAL A 11 17.79 24.31 -7.99
C VAL A 11 17.17 22.92 -7.96
N LEU A 12 16.67 22.41 -9.08
CA LEU A 12 16.13 21.06 -9.19
C LEU A 12 17.21 20.02 -8.92
N ASP A 13 18.34 20.10 -9.59
CA ASP A 13 19.46 19.18 -9.44
C ASP A 13 19.96 19.12 -7.97
N PHE A 14 20.03 20.28 -7.29
CA PHE A 14 20.39 20.35 -5.87
C PHE A 14 19.33 19.69 -4.96
N ILE A 15 18.05 19.89 -5.22
CA ILE A 15 16.95 19.27 -4.43
C ILE A 15 17.02 17.75 -4.61
N GLU A 16 17.25 17.28 -5.83
CA GLU A 16 17.39 15.85 -6.15
C GLU A 16 18.61 15.23 -5.44
N GLU A 17 19.78 15.85 -5.55
CA GLU A 17 21.02 15.39 -4.91
C GLU A 17 20.90 15.41 -3.37
N TYR A 18 20.35 16.47 -2.80
CA TYR A 18 20.13 16.61 -1.36
C TYR A 18 19.18 15.53 -0.85
N TYR A 19 18.09 15.27 -1.58
CA TYR A 19 17.14 14.24 -1.24
C TYR A 19 17.76 12.85 -1.30
N GLN A 20 18.56 12.56 -2.31
CA GLN A 20 19.28 11.29 -2.44
C GLN A 20 20.24 11.04 -1.27
N THR A 21 20.93 12.09 -0.80
CA THR A 21 21.92 11.98 0.28
C THR A 21 21.28 11.89 1.65
N ASN A 22 20.23 12.68 1.90
CA ASN A 22 19.70 12.89 3.26
C ASN A 22 18.35 12.18 3.51
N GLN A 23 17.70 11.62 2.45
CA GLN A 23 16.40 10.96 2.50
C GLN A 23 15.23 11.90 2.90
N PHE A 24 15.44 13.21 2.84
CA PHE A 24 14.45 14.26 2.99
C PHE A 24 14.83 15.49 2.17
N SER A 25 13.85 16.30 1.81
CA SER A 25 14.09 17.50 0.99
C SER A 25 14.72 18.63 1.79
N PRO A 26 15.52 19.49 1.15
CA PRO A 26 16.02 20.70 1.77
C PRO A 26 14.86 21.68 2.02
N THR A 27 14.98 22.52 3.07
CA THR A 27 14.08 23.66 3.28
C THR A 27 14.36 24.79 2.28
N LEU A 28 13.42 25.71 2.11
CA LEU A 28 13.63 26.87 1.26
C LEU A 28 14.81 27.75 1.75
N GLU A 29 15.06 27.77 3.06
CA GLU A 29 16.21 28.47 3.66
C GLU A 29 17.54 27.77 3.34
N GLU A 30 17.58 26.43 3.36
CA GLU A 30 18.77 25.66 2.99
C GLU A 30 19.10 25.87 1.50
N ILE A 31 18.09 25.87 0.63
CA ILE A 31 18.27 26.19 -0.80
C ILE A 31 18.71 27.63 -0.98
N SER A 32 18.09 28.57 -0.26
CA SER A 32 18.41 30.00 -0.28
C SER A 32 19.89 30.24 0.06
N LYS A 33 20.38 29.60 1.14
CA LYS A 33 21.80 29.67 1.54
C LYS A 33 22.74 29.09 0.49
N LYS A 34 22.40 27.92 -0.07
CA LYS A 34 23.22 27.24 -1.10
C LYS A 34 23.40 28.11 -2.32
N PHE A 35 22.33 28.74 -2.82
CA PHE A 35 22.35 29.53 -4.06
C PHE A 35 22.57 31.04 -3.84
N LYS A 36 22.73 31.50 -2.59
CA LYS A 36 22.86 32.92 -2.22
C LYS A 36 21.76 33.79 -2.88
N ARG A 37 20.51 33.33 -2.74
CA ARG A 37 19.29 33.98 -3.24
C ARG A 37 18.30 34.16 -2.10
N SER A 38 17.39 35.14 -2.22
CA SER A 38 16.34 35.32 -1.24
C SER A 38 15.36 34.16 -1.20
N VAL A 39 14.78 33.86 -0.05
CA VAL A 39 13.77 32.80 0.12
C VAL A 39 12.57 32.99 -0.82
N PRO A 40 12.03 34.22 -1.02
CA PRO A 40 10.97 34.46 -2.02
C PRO A 40 11.36 34.06 -3.45
N THR A 41 12.62 34.35 -3.86
CA THR A 41 13.12 33.97 -5.19
C THR A 41 13.18 32.44 -5.34
N ILE A 42 13.66 31.75 -4.32
CA ILE A 42 13.71 30.26 -4.30
C ILE A 42 12.29 29.69 -4.30
N HIS A 43 11.38 30.26 -3.51
CA HIS A 43 9.97 29.85 -3.51
C HIS A 43 9.35 29.96 -4.92
N GLN A 44 9.64 31.03 -5.67
CA GLN A 44 9.16 31.20 -7.04
C GLN A 44 9.75 30.14 -8.00
N TYR A 45 11.04 29.81 -7.88
CA TYR A 45 11.65 28.74 -8.68
C TYR A 45 11.03 27.39 -8.37
N VAL A 46 10.86 27.06 -7.10
CA VAL A 46 10.22 25.84 -6.64
C VAL A 46 8.77 25.74 -7.12
N LYS A 47 7.99 26.83 -6.97
CA LYS A 47 6.61 26.88 -7.48
C LYS A 47 6.56 26.61 -8.99
N THR A 48 7.45 27.29 -9.78
CA THR A 48 7.51 27.05 -11.22
C THR A 48 7.90 25.60 -11.56
N LEU A 49 8.76 24.97 -10.79
CA LEU A 49 9.14 23.56 -10.97
C LEU A 49 7.98 22.61 -10.63
N ILE A 50 7.16 22.95 -9.65
CA ILE A 50 5.91 22.24 -9.33
C ILE A 50 4.91 22.38 -10.47
N ASP A 51 4.64 23.61 -10.93
CA ASP A 51 3.72 23.91 -12.03
C ASP A 51 4.12 23.20 -13.34
N LYS A 52 5.43 22.98 -13.53
CA LYS A 52 6.00 22.23 -14.69
C LYS A 52 6.11 20.73 -14.45
N GLY A 53 5.58 20.21 -13.35
CA GLY A 53 5.62 18.79 -13.03
C GLY A 53 7.02 18.22 -12.84
N ARG A 54 7.96 19.01 -12.27
CA ARG A 54 9.33 18.58 -11.94
C ARG A 54 9.52 18.33 -10.45
N LEU A 55 8.72 19.00 -9.64
CA LEU A 55 8.64 18.83 -8.20
C LEU A 55 7.17 18.64 -7.81
N GLN A 56 6.92 17.98 -6.71
CA GLN A 56 5.60 17.90 -6.11
C GLN A 56 5.60 18.53 -4.73
N GLN A 57 4.47 19.11 -4.34
CA GLN A 57 4.28 19.64 -3.00
C GLN A 57 3.67 18.56 -2.11
N ASN A 58 4.32 18.29 -0.99
CA ASN A 58 3.79 17.39 0.03
C ASN A 58 3.18 18.23 1.17
N SER A 59 2.10 17.80 1.77
CA SER A 59 1.31 18.52 2.79
C SER A 59 1.99 18.64 4.17
N GLY A 60 3.28 18.42 4.28
CA GLY A 60 4.04 18.29 5.54
C GLY A 60 5.09 19.36 5.81
N GLY A 61 4.74 20.63 6.06
CA GLY A 61 5.63 21.60 6.72
C GLY A 61 6.82 22.13 5.89
N ALA A 62 7.88 22.61 6.55
CA ALA A 62 9.02 23.33 5.98
C ALA A 62 9.85 22.54 4.93
N ARG A 63 9.70 21.22 4.85
CA ARG A 63 10.34 20.30 3.89
C ARG A 63 9.38 19.74 2.84
N GLY A 64 8.30 20.46 2.55
CA GLY A 64 7.15 20.01 1.76
C GLY A 64 7.35 19.95 0.23
N VAL A 65 8.58 19.97 -0.28
CA VAL A 65 8.86 19.90 -1.73
C VAL A 65 9.64 18.64 -2.03
N MET A 66 9.12 17.79 -2.92
CA MET A 66 9.79 16.54 -3.32
C MET A 66 10.05 16.54 -4.83
N PRO A 67 11.19 16.02 -5.29
CA PRO A 67 11.40 15.82 -6.72
C PRO A 67 10.38 14.83 -7.28
N ILE A 68 9.80 15.15 -8.45
CA ILE A 68 9.03 14.18 -9.23
C ILE A 68 10.05 13.37 -10.02
N VAL A 69 10.32 12.17 -9.55
CA VAL A 69 11.13 11.22 -10.28
C VAL A 69 10.29 10.73 -11.46
N GLN A 70 10.56 11.28 -12.66
CA GLN A 70 10.08 10.61 -13.86
C GLN A 70 10.75 9.23 -13.91
N SER A 71 9.95 8.19 -14.02
CA SER A 71 10.36 6.78 -14.12
C SER A 71 11.27 6.45 -15.33
N GLY A 72 12.12 7.37 -15.74
CA GLY A 72 12.92 7.28 -16.95
C GLY A 72 14.43 7.41 -16.81
N ASN A 73 15.01 7.83 -15.68
CA ASN A 73 16.43 8.16 -15.62
C ASN A 73 17.24 7.58 -14.44
N PHE A 74 16.71 6.67 -13.64
CA PHE A 74 17.54 5.81 -12.82
C PHE A 74 17.84 4.53 -13.60
N SER A 75 18.80 4.61 -14.52
CA SER A 75 19.40 3.44 -15.14
C SER A 75 20.17 2.67 -14.06
N THR A 76 19.48 1.85 -13.28
CA THR A 76 20.16 0.75 -12.60
C THR A 76 20.70 -0.16 -13.70
N LYS A 77 22.01 -0.32 -13.81
CA LYS A 77 22.65 -1.26 -14.74
C LYS A 77 22.19 -2.71 -14.50
N ARG A 78 21.52 -2.98 -13.36
CA ARG A 78 21.03 -4.30 -12.97
C ARG A 78 19.53 -4.41 -13.20
N LYS A 79 19.14 -5.26 -14.12
CA LYS A 79 17.74 -5.67 -14.29
C LYS A 79 17.37 -6.69 -13.19
N PHE A 80 16.25 -6.46 -12.50
CA PHE A 80 15.66 -7.47 -11.61
C PHE A 80 14.77 -8.40 -12.43
N ARG A 81 14.72 -9.67 -12.04
CA ARG A 81 13.82 -10.68 -12.59
C ARG A 81 12.65 -10.86 -11.63
N ILE A 82 11.48 -10.37 -12.03
CA ILE A 82 10.28 -10.24 -11.21
C ILE A 82 9.25 -11.25 -11.67
N GLY A 83 8.82 -12.13 -10.77
CA GLY A 83 7.67 -13.00 -10.97
C GLY A 83 6.43 -12.43 -10.30
N ILE A 84 5.28 -12.53 -10.94
CA ILE A 84 3.98 -12.09 -10.42
C ILE A 84 3.03 -13.26 -10.45
N ILE A 85 2.53 -13.67 -9.28
CA ILE A 85 1.57 -14.75 -9.12
C ILE A 85 0.22 -14.14 -8.73
N GLY A 86 -0.74 -14.15 -9.67
CA GLY A 86 -2.03 -13.45 -9.58
C GLY A 86 -1.99 -12.05 -10.20
N TYR A 87 -2.76 -11.88 -11.28
CA TYR A 87 -2.75 -10.66 -12.10
C TYR A 87 -4.07 -9.86 -11.96
N GLY A 88 -4.46 -9.63 -10.68
CA GLY A 88 -5.46 -8.65 -10.28
C GLY A 88 -4.88 -7.23 -10.26
N PHE A 89 -5.57 -6.26 -9.64
CA PHE A 89 -5.10 -4.87 -9.58
C PHE A 89 -3.75 -4.71 -8.85
N VAL A 90 -3.46 -5.55 -7.85
CA VAL A 90 -2.18 -5.55 -7.14
C VAL A 90 -1.04 -6.07 -8.02
N GLY A 91 -1.27 -7.17 -8.76
CA GLY A 91 -0.28 -7.72 -9.70
C GLY A 91 0.03 -6.75 -10.83
N GLN A 92 -0.99 -6.09 -11.38
CA GLN A 92 -0.84 -5.05 -12.41
C GLN A 92 -0.08 -3.82 -11.87
N ALA A 93 -0.28 -3.44 -10.60
CA ALA A 93 0.49 -2.36 -9.99
C ALA A 93 1.97 -2.71 -9.84
N VAL A 94 2.28 -3.96 -9.48
CA VAL A 94 3.66 -4.46 -9.43
C VAL A 94 4.30 -4.42 -10.82
N GLU A 95 3.62 -4.96 -11.84
CA GLU A 95 4.11 -4.90 -13.23
C GLU A 95 4.39 -3.47 -13.67
N TYR A 96 3.45 -2.56 -13.43
CA TYR A 96 3.61 -1.15 -13.80
C TYR A 96 4.81 -0.50 -13.11
N GLY A 97 4.97 -0.72 -11.81
CA GLY A 97 6.09 -0.17 -11.03
C GLY A 97 7.44 -0.73 -11.41
N PHE A 98 7.50 -1.99 -11.85
CA PHE A 98 8.72 -2.68 -12.29
C PHE A 98 8.85 -2.77 -13.82
N SER A 99 8.11 -1.99 -14.60
CA SER A 99 8.02 -2.08 -16.07
C SER A 99 9.37 -1.95 -16.80
N ASN A 100 10.39 -1.36 -16.18
CA ASN A 100 11.74 -1.28 -16.73
C ASN A 100 12.60 -2.52 -16.44
N HIS A 101 12.06 -3.55 -15.82
CA HIS A 101 12.73 -4.79 -15.41
C HIS A 101 12.22 -5.98 -16.21
N GLU A 102 12.75 -7.16 -15.95
CA GLU A 102 12.29 -8.41 -16.57
C GLU A 102 11.10 -8.95 -15.76
N ILE A 103 9.94 -9.11 -16.38
CA ILE A 103 8.69 -9.47 -15.70
C ILE A 103 8.13 -10.75 -16.30
N HIS A 104 7.76 -11.67 -15.44
CA HIS A 104 7.10 -12.93 -15.72
C HIS A 104 5.81 -13.03 -14.93
N VAL A 105 4.72 -13.42 -15.57
CA VAL A 105 3.38 -13.39 -14.96
C VAL A 105 2.74 -14.76 -15.03
N TYR A 106 2.11 -15.17 -13.94
CA TYR A 106 1.20 -16.30 -13.86
C TYR A 106 -0.15 -15.85 -13.28
N ASP A 107 -1.22 -16.27 -13.94
CA ASP A 107 -2.59 -16.18 -13.41
C ASP A 107 -3.38 -17.42 -13.80
N LYS A 108 -4.10 -18.01 -12.85
CA LYS A 108 -4.84 -19.28 -13.09
C LYS A 108 -5.92 -19.14 -14.17
N TYR A 109 -6.45 -17.94 -14.38
CA TYR A 109 -7.60 -17.68 -15.25
C TYR A 109 -7.25 -16.88 -16.51
N LYS A 110 -5.97 -16.61 -16.75
CA LYS A 110 -5.50 -15.81 -17.89
C LYS A 110 -4.39 -16.57 -18.62
N ASP A 111 -4.26 -16.32 -19.90
CA ASP A 111 -3.24 -16.95 -20.76
C ASP A 111 -1.88 -16.23 -20.57
N PHE A 112 -1.13 -16.69 -19.57
CA PHE A 112 0.22 -16.27 -19.24
C PHE A 112 1.15 -17.49 -19.14
N GLU A 113 2.38 -17.27 -18.65
CA GLU A 113 3.36 -18.34 -18.38
C GLU A 113 2.82 -19.32 -17.32
N SER A 114 3.34 -20.54 -17.29
CA SER A 114 3.07 -21.46 -16.19
C SER A 114 3.73 -20.99 -14.90
N LEU A 115 3.15 -21.38 -13.76
CA LEU A 115 3.72 -21.03 -12.44
C LEU A 115 5.18 -21.47 -12.28
N ALA A 116 5.53 -22.64 -12.81
CA ALA A 116 6.89 -23.17 -12.74
C ALA A 116 7.89 -22.32 -13.58
N GLU A 117 7.50 -21.92 -14.78
CA GLU A 117 8.31 -21.03 -15.64
C GLU A 117 8.54 -19.67 -14.99
N VAL A 118 7.48 -19.06 -14.42
CA VAL A 118 7.59 -17.78 -13.71
C VAL A 118 8.58 -17.88 -12.54
N VAL A 119 8.48 -18.95 -11.74
CA VAL A 119 9.40 -19.18 -10.62
C VAL A 119 10.84 -19.40 -11.11
N ASP A 120 11.03 -20.19 -12.16
CA ASP A 120 12.35 -20.46 -12.70
C ASP A 120 13.07 -19.20 -13.18
N LYS A 121 12.37 -18.35 -13.92
CA LYS A 121 12.88 -17.13 -14.53
C LYS A 121 13.04 -15.94 -13.55
N SER A 122 12.52 -16.03 -12.32
CA SER A 122 12.45 -14.89 -11.39
C SER A 122 13.35 -15.04 -10.17
N ASP A 123 13.83 -13.90 -9.64
CA ASP A 123 14.55 -13.80 -8.36
C ASP A 123 13.63 -13.32 -7.22
N TYR A 124 12.65 -12.48 -7.56
CA TYR A 124 11.67 -11.91 -6.65
C TYR A 124 10.27 -12.28 -7.13
N ILE A 125 9.53 -13.03 -6.34
CA ILE A 125 8.24 -13.61 -6.71
C ILE A 125 7.15 -12.96 -5.87
N PHE A 126 6.42 -12.02 -6.46
CA PHE A 126 5.30 -11.34 -5.83
C PHE A 126 4.05 -12.21 -5.86
N VAL A 127 3.47 -12.47 -4.71
CA VAL A 127 2.22 -13.24 -4.56
C VAL A 127 1.08 -12.28 -4.29
N CYS A 128 0.18 -12.16 -5.28
CA CYS A 128 -0.92 -11.20 -5.35
C CYS A 128 -2.28 -11.94 -5.48
N LEU A 129 -2.45 -13.01 -4.71
CA LEU A 129 -3.62 -13.89 -4.76
C LEU A 129 -4.78 -13.37 -3.89
N PRO A 130 -6.03 -13.71 -4.22
CA PRO A 130 -7.16 -13.34 -3.39
C PRO A 130 -7.15 -14.06 -2.05
N THR A 131 -7.60 -13.34 -1.01
CA THR A 131 -7.75 -13.83 0.37
C THR A 131 -9.13 -13.42 0.88
N PRO A 132 -10.22 -14.10 0.43
CA PRO A 132 -11.57 -13.71 0.77
C PRO A 132 -11.86 -13.88 2.27
N ILE A 133 -12.85 -13.12 2.78
CA ILE A 133 -13.43 -13.40 4.10
C ILE A 133 -14.37 -14.60 3.98
N ARG A 134 -14.43 -15.46 5.00
CA ARG A 134 -15.44 -16.51 5.05
C ARG A 134 -16.83 -15.93 5.23
N GLU A 135 -17.82 -16.57 4.65
CA GLU A 135 -19.21 -16.14 4.71
C GLU A 135 -19.74 -16.03 6.16
N ASP A 136 -19.27 -16.90 7.05
CA ASP A 136 -19.60 -16.88 8.49
C ASP A 136 -18.81 -15.84 9.30
N GLU A 137 -18.06 -14.97 8.65
CA GLU A 137 -17.19 -13.97 9.26
C GLU A 137 -16.11 -14.55 10.23
N SER A 138 -15.87 -15.86 10.22
CA SER A 138 -14.95 -16.53 11.15
C SER A 138 -13.46 -16.25 10.88
N GLY A 139 -13.14 -15.58 9.77
CA GLY A 139 -11.80 -15.20 9.39
C GLY A 139 -11.55 -15.27 7.89
N ILE A 140 -10.31 -15.03 7.50
CA ILE A 140 -9.89 -15.14 6.09
C ILE A 140 -9.79 -16.60 5.65
N ASP A 141 -10.22 -16.88 4.44
CA ASP A 141 -9.93 -18.12 3.74
C ASP A 141 -8.55 -18.06 3.08
N LEU A 142 -7.62 -18.86 3.59
CA LEU A 142 -6.25 -18.95 3.07
C LEU A 142 -6.04 -20.16 2.14
N SER A 143 -7.09 -20.88 1.75
CA SER A 143 -6.97 -22.10 0.94
C SER A 143 -6.18 -21.88 -0.36
N ILE A 144 -6.48 -20.80 -1.09
CA ILE A 144 -5.76 -20.42 -2.31
C ILE A 144 -4.30 -20.09 -2.01
N MET A 145 -4.05 -19.36 -0.92
CA MET A 145 -2.69 -19.04 -0.49
C MET A 145 -1.91 -20.29 -0.10
N ASP A 146 -2.49 -21.18 0.72
CA ASP A 146 -1.84 -22.40 1.22
C ASP A 146 -1.47 -23.36 0.09
N GLU A 147 -2.37 -23.54 -0.89
CA GLU A 147 -2.09 -24.35 -2.08
C GLU A 147 -0.90 -23.81 -2.86
N ASN A 148 -0.90 -22.51 -3.17
CA ASN A 148 0.17 -21.90 -3.93
C ASN A 148 1.47 -21.80 -3.14
N MET A 149 1.43 -21.49 -1.84
CA MET A 149 2.63 -21.50 -0.98
C MET A 149 3.32 -22.86 -0.93
N LYS A 150 2.56 -23.96 -0.90
CA LYS A 150 3.11 -25.31 -0.95
C LYS A 150 3.90 -25.56 -2.25
N ILE A 151 3.38 -25.10 -3.39
CA ILE A 151 4.04 -25.24 -4.71
C ILE A 151 5.26 -24.33 -4.77
N LEU A 152 5.11 -23.05 -4.43
CA LEU A 152 6.19 -22.06 -4.47
C LEU A 152 7.35 -22.48 -3.56
N ALA A 153 7.08 -22.91 -2.34
CA ALA A 153 8.09 -23.38 -1.40
C ALA A 153 8.85 -24.59 -1.93
N LYS A 154 8.18 -25.51 -2.64
CA LYS A 154 8.85 -26.64 -3.30
C LYS A 154 9.80 -26.19 -4.41
N LEU A 155 9.37 -25.23 -5.22
CA LEU A 155 10.14 -24.72 -6.36
C LEU A 155 11.30 -23.80 -5.96
N THR A 156 11.18 -23.13 -4.81
CA THR A 156 12.22 -22.20 -4.30
C THR A 156 13.11 -22.81 -3.23
N LYS A 157 12.88 -24.06 -2.86
CA LYS A 157 13.64 -24.77 -1.82
C LYS A 157 15.14 -24.71 -2.06
N GLY A 158 15.91 -24.20 -1.10
CA GLY A 158 17.36 -24.11 -1.16
C GLY A 158 17.91 -23.15 -2.23
N THR A 159 17.06 -22.27 -2.78
CA THR A 159 17.49 -21.25 -3.74
C THR A 159 17.53 -19.86 -3.07
N ASP A 160 18.14 -18.89 -3.76
CA ASP A 160 18.17 -17.48 -3.35
C ASP A 160 16.91 -16.68 -3.78
N LYS A 161 15.90 -17.35 -4.34
CA LYS A 161 14.64 -16.73 -4.76
C LYS A 161 13.82 -16.30 -3.55
N ILE A 162 13.21 -15.11 -3.60
CA ILE A 162 12.44 -14.56 -2.49
C ILE A 162 10.95 -14.55 -2.85
N ILE A 163 10.13 -15.19 -2.03
CA ILE A 163 8.66 -15.15 -2.11
C ILE A 163 8.20 -13.89 -1.35
N ILE A 164 7.60 -12.92 -2.06
CA ILE A 164 7.12 -11.65 -1.51
C ILE A 164 5.59 -11.69 -1.48
N ILE A 165 5.02 -11.87 -0.31
CA ILE A 165 3.57 -11.90 -0.12
C ILE A 165 3.05 -10.47 -0.09
N LYS A 166 2.23 -10.09 -1.09
CA LYS A 166 1.51 -8.81 -1.15
C LYS A 166 0.03 -8.95 -0.80
N SER A 167 -0.51 -10.15 -0.91
CA SER A 167 -1.88 -10.43 -0.49
C SER A 167 -2.05 -10.12 0.99
N THR A 168 -3.16 -9.48 1.36
CA THR A 168 -3.47 -9.21 2.78
C THR A 168 -3.78 -10.51 3.50
N VAL A 169 -2.96 -10.86 4.48
CA VAL A 169 -3.10 -12.05 5.32
C VAL A 169 -3.05 -11.67 6.80
N VAL A 170 -3.74 -12.43 7.66
CA VAL A 170 -3.79 -12.13 9.10
C VAL A 170 -2.42 -12.21 9.75
N PRO A 171 -2.14 -11.35 10.76
CA PRO A 171 -0.87 -11.32 11.47
C PRO A 171 -0.43 -12.71 11.99
N GLY A 172 0.79 -13.08 11.62
CA GLY A 172 1.40 -14.38 11.93
C GLY A 172 1.35 -15.41 10.79
N THR A 173 0.66 -15.14 9.68
CA THR A 173 0.56 -16.05 8.52
C THR A 173 1.92 -16.28 7.87
N THR A 174 2.63 -15.21 7.52
CA THR A 174 3.97 -15.31 6.89
C THR A 174 4.97 -16.00 7.83
N ALA A 175 4.93 -15.67 9.11
CA ALA A 175 5.74 -16.39 10.13
C ALA A 175 5.39 -17.88 10.20
N GLY A 176 4.13 -18.23 9.96
CA GLY A 176 3.68 -19.63 9.81
C GLY A 176 4.33 -20.32 8.60
N TYR A 177 4.35 -19.66 7.45
CA TYR A 177 5.01 -20.21 6.25
C TYR A 177 6.53 -20.34 6.42
N ILE A 178 7.20 -19.39 7.07
CA ILE A 178 8.63 -19.46 7.38
C ILE A 178 8.93 -20.72 8.22
N ARG A 179 8.13 -20.98 9.26
CA ARG A 179 8.30 -22.19 10.09
C ARG A 179 8.01 -23.49 9.33
N LYS A 180 6.99 -23.46 8.45
CA LYS A 180 6.58 -24.63 7.66
C LYS A 180 7.55 -24.97 6.52
N TYR A 181 8.20 -23.96 5.96
CA TYR A 181 9.09 -24.08 4.80
C TYR A 181 10.44 -23.37 5.05
N PRO A 182 11.26 -23.86 5.99
CA PRO A 182 12.47 -23.13 6.46
C PRO A 182 13.58 -22.99 5.41
N GLU A 183 13.51 -23.75 4.32
CA GLU A 183 14.48 -23.70 3.23
C GLU A 183 14.09 -22.70 2.11
N SER A 184 12.98 -21.98 2.27
CA SER A 184 12.53 -20.92 1.34
C SER A 184 12.60 -19.55 2.00
N LEU A 185 12.87 -18.52 1.21
CA LEU A 185 12.99 -17.14 1.68
C LEU A 185 11.66 -16.41 1.52
N PHE A 186 11.14 -15.86 2.61
CA PHE A 186 9.86 -15.16 2.63
C PHE A 186 10.01 -13.68 3.03
N CYS A 187 9.17 -12.86 2.42
CA CYS A 187 8.95 -11.47 2.80
C CYS A 187 7.47 -11.16 2.73
N PHE A 188 6.93 -10.46 3.71
CA PHE A 188 5.63 -9.80 3.62
C PHE A 188 5.82 -8.33 3.24
N ASN A 189 5.12 -7.88 2.21
CA ASN A 189 5.19 -6.51 1.74
C ASN A 189 3.77 -6.01 1.42
N PRO A 190 3.08 -5.38 2.39
CA PRO A 190 1.72 -4.90 2.22
C PRO A 190 1.61 -3.88 1.08
N GLU A 191 0.44 -3.83 0.49
CA GLU A 191 0.02 -2.76 -0.42
C GLU A 191 -0.88 -1.75 0.32
N PHE A 192 -0.88 -0.50 -0.13
CA PHE A 192 -1.74 0.57 0.38
C PHE A 192 -2.44 1.28 -0.78
N LEU A 193 -2.85 0.50 -1.78
CA LEU A 193 -3.39 0.96 -3.05
C LEU A 193 -4.89 1.21 -2.94
N ARG A 194 -5.36 2.29 -3.55
CA ARG A 194 -6.78 2.53 -3.81
C ARG A 194 -7.13 1.94 -5.17
N GLU A 195 -8.23 1.20 -5.27
CA GLU A 195 -8.62 0.52 -6.51
C GLU A 195 -8.76 1.49 -7.69
N ALA A 196 -9.24 2.72 -7.46
CA ALA A 196 -9.41 3.74 -8.50
C ALA A 196 -8.09 4.33 -9.03
N SER A 197 -6.97 4.20 -8.30
CA SER A 197 -5.68 4.85 -8.62
C SER A 197 -4.46 3.96 -8.36
N PHE A 198 -4.65 2.63 -8.35
CA PHE A 198 -3.64 1.66 -7.90
C PHE A 198 -2.28 1.76 -8.60
N LEU A 199 -2.26 2.09 -9.90
CA LEU A 199 -1.00 2.29 -10.63
C LEU A 199 -0.23 3.52 -10.13
N GLN A 200 -0.94 4.63 -9.92
CA GLN A 200 -0.35 5.85 -9.44
C GLN A 200 0.04 5.75 -7.95
N ASP A 201 -0.81 5.10 -7.16
CA ASP A 201 -0.52 4.88 -5.74
C ASP A 201 0.72 3.99 -5.54
N PHE A 202 1.01 3.06 -6.47
CA PHE A 202 2.22 2.26 -6.41
C PHE A 202 3.48 3.10 -6.63
N VAL A 203 3.51 3.91 -7.69
CA VAL A 203 4.71 4.72 -8.03
C VAL A 203 4.90 5.94 -7.14
N ASN A 204 3.83 6.40 -6.49
CA ASN A 204 3.84 7.50 -5.52
C ASN A 204 3.65 6.98 -4.09
N ALA A 205 4.16 5.80 -3.77
CA ALA A 205 3.96 5.18 -2.47
C ALA A 205 4.46 6.08 -1.33
N ASP A 206 3.59 6.39 -0.36
CA ASP A 206 3.96 7.15 0.85
C ASP A 206 4.97 6.41 1.72
N ARG A 207 4.99 5.10 1.64
CA ARG A 207 5.87 4.20 2.40
C ARG A 207 5.91 2.80 1.80
N ILE A 208 7.02 2.13 2.04
CA ILE A 208 7.22 0.70 1.78
C ILE A 208 7.47 0.01 3.12
N VAL A 209 6.69 -1.02 3.43
CA VAL A 209 6.88 -1.82 4.64
C VAL A 209 7.40 -3.20 4.22
N ILE A 210 8.46 -3.66 4.84
CA ILE A 210 9.13 -4.93 4.53
C ILE A 210 9.23 -5.75 5.81
N GLY A 211 8.44 -6.83 5.87
CA GLY A 211 8.48 -7.84 6.93
C GLY A 211 9.21 -9.08 6.42
N ALA A 212 10.48 -9.24 6.74
CA ALA A 212 11.31 -10.27 6.14
C ALA A 212 11.64 -11.42 7.09
N SER A 213 11.91 -12.61 6.53
CA SER A 213 12.31 -13.81 7.27
C SER A 213 13.67 -13.67 7.94
N ASN A 214 14.54 -12.83 7.41
CA ASN A 214 15.87 -12.53 7.95
C ASN A 214 16.42 -11.22 7.34
N ASP A 215 17.53 -10.73 7.90
CA ASP A 215 18.19 -9.49 7.48
C ASP A 215 18.66 -9.50 6.02
N GLN A 216 19.09 -10.65 5.50
CA GLN A 216 19.55 -10.75 4.10
C GLN A 216 18.37 -10.52 3.15
N VAL A 217 17.23 -11.14 3.39
CA VAL A 217 15.99 -10.94 2.63
C VAL A 217 15.55 -9.48 2.74
N SER A 218 15.55 -8.92 3.97
CA SER A 218 15.18 -7.53 4.21
C SER A 218 16.03 -6.56 3.38
N ARG A 219 17.36 -6.69 3.43
CA ARG A 219 18.28 -5.85 2.64
C ARG A 219 18.07 -6.00 1.14
N ARG A 220 17.88 -7.23 0.63
CA ARG A 220 17.70 -7.47 -0.82
C ARG A 220 16.39 -6.87 -1.33
N VAL A 221 15.29 -7.03 -0.61
CA VAL A 221 13.99 -6.46 -0.97
C VAL A 221 14.01 -4.94 -0.84
N SER A 222 14.66 -4.39 0.19
CA SER A 222 14.86 -2.94 0.34
C SER A 222 15.66 -2.35 -0.82
N ALA A 223 16.78 -2.97 -1.21
CA ALA A 223 17.59 -2.51 -2.32
C ALA A 223 16.84 -2.56 -3.66
N MET A 224 15.98 -3.56 -3.88
CA MET A 224 15.12 -3.65 -5.05
C MET A 224 14.13 -2.49 -5.09
N TYR A 225 13.42 -2.22 -3.97
CA TYR A 225 12.48 -1.10 -3.90
C TYR A 225 13.17 0.26 -3.99
N GLN A 226 14.32 0.42 -3.36
CA GLN A 226 15.10 1.66 -3.44
C GLN A 226 15.53 2.00 -4.87
N ALA A 227 15.80 1.00 -5.69
CA ALA A 227 16.15 1.19 -7.10
C ALA A 227 14.95 1.62 -7.97
N VAL A 228 13.72 1.24 -7.57
CA VAL A 228 12.48 1.50 -8.33
C VAL A 228 11.73 2.71 -7.78
N LEU A 229 11.68 2.85 -6.46
CA LEU A 229 10.98 3.91 -5.73
C LEU A 229 11.94 4.60 -4.74
N PRO A 230 12.97 5.30 -5.24
CA PRO A 230 14.06 5.84 -4.41
C PRO A 230 13.61 6.89 -3.39
N LEU A 231 12.43 7.47 -3.59
CA LEU A 231 11.88 8.52 -2.71
C LEU A 231 10.93 7.98 -1.63
N ALA A 232 10.47 6.73 -1.76
CA ALA A 232 9.57 6.14 -0.78
C ALA A 232 10.35 5.70 0.46
N PRO A 233 10.00 6.17 1.66
CA PRO A 233 10.62 5.70 2.90
C PRO A 233 10.36 4.20 3.09
N ILE A 234 11.42 3.45 3.43
CA ILE A 234 11.36 2.01 3.64
C ILE A 234 11.44 1.71 5.13
N TYR A 235 10.42 1.00 5.63
CA TYR A 235 10.35 0.51 7.01
C TYR A 235 10.57 -1.00 7.02
N GLN A 236 11.59 -1.44 7.75
CA GLN A 236 11.95 -2.85 7.89
C GLN A 236 11.53 -3.37 9.26
N THR A 237 10.89 -4.52 9.30
CA THR A 237 10.40 -5.15 10.52
C THR A 237 10.26 -6.67 10.33
N ASP A 238 9.72 -7.36 11.34
CA ASP A 238 9.31 -8.75 11.22
C ASP A 238 8.00 -8.89 10.41
N PRO A 239 7.72 -10.08 9.85
CA PRO A 239 6.53 -10.28 9.02
C PRO A 239 5.20 -10.03 9.74
N THR A 240 5.08 -10.43 11.00
CA THR A 240 3.84 -10.29 11.79
C THR A 240 3.52 -8.82 12.04
N SER A 241 4.53 -8.02 12.37
CA SER A 241 4.40 -6.56 12.52
C SER A 241 4.01 -5.89 11.20
N ALA A 242 4.62 -6.30 10.07
CA ALA A 242 4.27 -5.76 8.76
C ALA A 242 2.82 -6.10 8.35
N GLU A 243 2.35 -7.32 8.64
CA GLU A 243 0.96 -7.74 8.46
C GLU A 243 0.01 -6.88 9.31
N MET A 244 0.36 -6.63 10.57
CA MET A 244 -0.45 -5.81 11.47
C MET A 244 -0.54 -4.34 11.01
N VAL A 245 0.53 -3.78 10.42
CA VAL A 245 0.49 -2.41 9.85
C VAL A 245 -0.62 -2.28 8.80
N LYS A 246 -0.80 -3.27 7.93
CA LYS A 246 -1.87 -3.25 6.92
C LYS A 246 -3.25 -3.25 7.57
N TYR A 247 -3.48 -4.16 8.51
CA TYR A 247 -4.78 -4.27 9.18
C TYR A 247 -5.11 -3.04 10.02
N MET A 248 -4.14 -2.54 10.80
CA MET A 248 -4.32 -1.36 11.62
C MET A 248 -4.68 -0.13 10.77
N ALA A 249 -3.98 0.06 9.64
CA ALA A 249 -4.28 1.16 8.73
C ALA A 249 -5.71 1.07 8.17
N ASN A 250 -6.10 -0.07 7.61
CA ASN A 250 -7.42 -0.23 7.00
C ASN A 250 -8.55 -0.17 8.02
N CYS A 251 -8.39 -0.79 9.20
CA CYS A 251 -9.39 -0.71 10.27
C CYS A 251 -9.53 0.70 10.85
N PHE A 252 -8.42 1.44 10.97
CA PHE A 252 -8.47 2.84 11.40
C PHE A 252 -9.21 3.72 10.39
N LEU A 253 -8.94 3.56 9.09
CA LEU A 253 -9.64 4.29 8.03
C LEU A 253 -11.14 3.94 8.00
N ALA A 254 -11.50 2.66 8.14
CA ALA A 254 -12.89 2.22 8.27
C ALA A 254 -13.59 2.86 9.49
N THR A 255 -12.88 2.96 10.62
CA THR A 255 -13.39 3.63 11.83
C THR A 255 -13.63 5.12 11.57
N LYS A 256 -12.72 5.82 10.89
CA LYS A 256 -12.91 7.21 10.49
C LYS A 256 -14.19 7.40 9.65
N VAL A 257 -14.41 6.53 8.66
CA VAL A 257 -15.61 6.59 7.83
C VAL A 257 -16.89 6.46 8.69
N ILE A 258 -16.91 5.52 9.62
CA ILE A 258 -18.10 5.30 10.47
C ILE A 258 -18.29 6.43 11.48
N PHE A 259 -17.20 6.92 12.06
CA PHE A 259 -17.25 8.10 12.93
C PHE A 259 -17.83 9.31 12.19
N ALA A 260 -17.36 9.58 10.97
CA ALA A 260 -17.88 10.66 10.13
C ALA A 260 -19.39 10.52 9.84
N ASN A 261 -19.84 9.31 9.49
CA ASN A 261 -21.27 9.05 9.27
C ASN A 261 -22.11 9.30 10.51
N GLU A 262 -21.65 8.91 11.69
CA GLU A 262 -22.33 9.17 12.95
C GLU A 262 -22.39 10.66 13.28
N MET A 263 -21.28 11.39 13.11
CA MET A 263 -21.26 12.84 13.29
C MET A 263 -22.19 13.57 12.31
N ALA A 264 -22.26 13.09 11.06
CA ALA A 264 -23.18 13.65 10.07
C ALA A 264 -24.67 13.45 10.47
N GLU A 265 -25.03 12.28 11.01
CA GLU A 265 -26.39 12.04 11.55
C GLU A 265 -26.70 12.97 12.73
N ILE A 266 -25.74 13.22 13.62
CA ILE A 266 -25.89 14.16 14.74
C ILE A 266 -26.09 15.59 14.21
N CYS A 267 -25.26 16.03 13.25
CA CYS A 267 -25.40 17.35 12.62
C CYS A 267 -26.78 17.54 11.98
N GLU A 268 -27.26 16.51 11.27
CA GLU A 268 -28.61 16.52 10.66
C GLU A 268 -29.70 16.72 11.72
N LYS A 269 -29.63 16.03 12.85
CA LYS A 269 -30.59 16.19 13.97
C LYS A 269 -30.54 17.55 14.64
N LEU A 270 -29.38 18.20 14.62
CA LEU A 270 -29.18 19.54 15.15
C LEU A 270 -29.51 20.65 14.15
N GLY A 271 -29.85 20.31 12.90
CA GLY A 271 -30.12 21.28 11.84
C GLY A 271 -28.88 22.04 11.35
N ILE A 272 -27.67 21.48 11.51
CA ILE A 272 -26.41 22.07 11.09
C ILE A 272 -25.78 21.25 9.96
N LYS A 273 -24.94 21.91 9.13
CA LYS A 273 -24.32 21.26 7.99
C LYS A 273 -23.02 20.57 8.41
N TYR A 274 -22.95 19.26 8.23
CA TYR A 274 -21.78 18.45 8.54
C TYR A 274 -20.51 18.97 7.84
N GLU A 275 -20.57 19.34 6.54
CA GLU A 275 -19.42 19.80 5.78
C GLU A 275 -18.81 21.10 6.33
N GLU A 276 -19.61 21.98 6.88
CA GLU A 276 -19.12 23.20 7.53
C GLU A 276 -18.41 22.86 8.84
N VAL A 277 -18.97 21.94 9.64
CA VAL A 277 -18.33 21.45 10.87
C VAL A 277 -17.04 20.72 10.54
N LYS A 278 -17.06 19.77 9.59
CA LYS A 278 -15.86 19.04 9.14
C LYS A 278 -14.74 19.98 8.75
N LYS A 279 -15.02 21.00 7.92
CA LYS A 279 -14.02 21.99 7.48
C LYS A 279 -13.30 22.66 8.65
N MET A 280 -14.00 22.98 9.73
CA MET A 280 -13.40 23.59 10.92
C MET A 280 -12.62 22.56 11.75
N VAL A 281 -13.10 21.32 11.83
CA VAL A 281 -12.41 20.24 12.55
C VAL A 281 -11.07 19.89 11.89
N VAL A 282 -11.03 19.75 10.58
CA VAL A 282 -9.80 19.41 9.85
C VAL A 282 -8.80 20.58 9.73
N ALA A 283 -9.17 21.77 10.20
CA ALA A 283 -8.21 22.86 10.38
C ALA A 283 -7.18 22.57 11.49
N ASP A 284 -7.48 21.65 12.40
CA ASP A 284 -6.50 21.12 13.35
C ASP A 284 -5.53 20.20 12.60
N LYS A 285 -4.23 20.55 12.60
CA LYS A 285 -3.16 19.79 11.92
C LYS A 285 -3.02 18.34 12.37
N ARG A 286 -3.57 17.96 13.51
CA ARG A 286 -3.59 16.58 14.03
C ARG A 286 -4.66 15.73 13.34
N ILE A 287 -5.64 16.35 12.66
CA ILE A 287 -6.79 15.69 12.04
C ILE A 287 -6.67 15.82 10.52
N LEU A 288 -6.34 14.71 9.85
CA LEU A 288 -6.28 14.67 8.40
C LEU A 288 -7.69 14.44 7.82
N ASP A 289 -8.03 15.17 6.74
CA ASP A 289 -9.35 15.15 6.09
C ASP A 289 -9.72 13.79 5.46
N GLY A 290 -8.73 13.00 5.05
CA GLY A 290 -8.98 11.73 4.37
C GLY A 290 -9.93 10.80 5.13
N HIS A 291 -10.93 10.26 4.44
CA HIS A 291 -11.97 9.34 4.95
C HIS A 291 -12.99 9.97 5.91
N LEU A 292 -13.14 11.29 5.88
CA LEU A 292 -14.20 12.02 6.62
C LEU A 292 -15.35 12.48 5.72
N ASP A 293 -15.26 12.29 4.41
CA ASP A 293 -16.35 12.62 3.47
C ASP A 293 -17.49 11.60 3.55
N ILE A 294 -18.72 12.12 3.45
CA ILE A 294 -19.93 11.29 3.40
C ILE A 294 -20.26 11.00 1.95
N THR A 295 -20.16 9.75 1.57
CA THR A 295 -20.53 9.28 0.23
C THR A 295 -22.03 9.05 0.10
N THR A 296 -22.55 8.98 -1.13
CA THR A 296 -23.96 8.69 -1.41
C THR A 296 -24.42 7.33 -0.89
N LEU A 297 -23.51 6.34 -0.84
CA LEU A 297 -23.78 5.00 -0.32
C LEU A 297 -23.65 4.93 1.20
N LYS A 298 -23.10 5.96 1.84
CA LYS A 298 -22.75 6.01 3.26
C LYS A 298 -21.86 4.84 3.70
N GLY A 299 -21.33 4.90 4.92
CA GLY A 299 -20.47 3.84 5.43
C GLY A 299 -19.33 3.46 4.48
N PHE A 300 -18.74 2.30 4.71
CA PHE A 300 -17.69 1.74 3.84
C PHE A 300 -18.15 0.42 3.21
N GLY A 301 -17.63 0.15 2.01
CA GLY A 301 -17.86 -1.06 1.24
C GLY A 301 -16.61 -1.42 0.44
N GLY A 302 -16.81 -2.04 -0.72
CA GLY A 302 -15.73 -2.53 -1.55
C GLY A 302 -15.03 -3.75 -0.97
N LYS A 303 -13.94 -4.16 -1.60
CA LYS A 303 -13.25 -5.43 -1.30
C LYS A 303 -12.39 -5.40 -0.04
N CYS A 304 -11.89 -4.22 0.37
CA CYS A 304 -10.80 -4.13 1.36
C CYS A 304 -11.30 -3.93 2.81
N PHE A 305 -12.04 -2.83 3.07
CA PHE A 305 -12.38 -2.47 4.45
C PHE A 305 -13.28 -3.49 5.16
N PRO A 306 -14.37 -4.01 4.54
CA PRO A 306 -15.19 -5.05 5.17
C PRO A 306 -14.36 -6.28 5.51
N LYS A 307 -13.61 -6.80 4.55
CA LYS A 307 -12.79 -7.99 4.69
C LYS A 307 -11.74 -7.83 5.80
N ASP A 308 -10.98 -6.73 5.80
CA ASP A 308 -9.88 -6.55 6.72
C ASP A 308 -10.37 -6.31 8.16
N LEU A 309 -11.45 -5.54 8.32
CA LEU A 309 -12.06 -5.34 9.63
C LEU A 309 -12.59 -6.64 10.23
N LEU A 310 -13.33 -7.43 9.45
CA LEU A 310 -13.86 -8.73 9.90
C LEU A 310 -12.74 -9.72 10.22
N ALA A 311 -11.70 -9.78 9.37
CA ALA A 311 -10.57 -10.67 9.56
C ALA A 311 -9.78 -10.34 10.84
N LEU A 312 -9.48 -9.06 11.08
CA LEU A 312 -8.79 -8.62 12.31
C LEU A 312 -9.65 -8.90 13.54
N ARG A 313 -10.96 -8.60 13.45
CA ARG A 313 -11.93 -8.87 14.52
C ARG A 313 -11.97 -10.36 14.89
N ALA A 314 -12.11 -11.25 13.92
CA ALA A 314 -12.12 -12.69 14.13
C ALA A 314 -10.82 -13.19 14.75
N MET A 315 -9.67 -12.78 14.21
CA MET A 315 -8.36 -13.13 14.74
C MET A 315 -8.17 -12.66 16.19
N ALA A 316 -8.57 -11.42 16.49
CA ALA A 316 -8.45 -10.86 17.84
C ALA A 316 -9.34 -11.59 18.84
N LYS A 317 -10.61 -11.91 18.49
CA LYS A 317 -11.52 -12.72 19.31
C LYS A 317 -10.95 -14.13 19.58
N ASN A 318 -10.38 -14.78 18.58
CA ASN A 318 -9.72 -16.08 18.72
C ASN A 318 -8.48 -16.04 19.64
N LYS A 319 -7.92 -14.85 19.87
CA LYS A 319 -6.84 -14.60 20.83
C LYS A 319 -7.34 -14.08 22.20
N GLY A 320 -8.66 -14.02 22.42
CA GLY A 320 -9.24 -13.55 23.67
C GLY A 320 -9.24 -12.04 23.85
N VAL A 321 -9.02 -11.26 22.79
CA VAL A 321 -9.06 -9.78 22.86
C VAL A 321 -10.51 -9.28 22.73
N ASP A 322 -10.91 -8.36 23.61
CA ASP A 322 -12.19 -7.66 23.52
C ASP A 322 -12.18 -6.68 22.34
N THR A 323 -13.07 -6.89 21.37
CA THR A 323 -13.08 -6.14 20.10
C THR A 323 -14.20 -5.12 20.00
N LYS A 324 -14.67 -4.56 21.14
CA LYS A 324 -15.82 -3.64 21.20
C LYS A 324 -15.78 -2.52 20.17
N ILE A 325 -14.63 -1.90 19.91
CA ILE A 325 -14.51 -0.83 18.92
C ILE A 325 -14.77 -1.39 17.51
N LEU A 326 -14.13 -2.48 17.12
CA LEU A 326 -14.31 -3.10 15.79
C LEU A 326 -15.74 -3.62 15.62
N ASP A 327 -16.34 -4.19 16.67
CA ASP A 327 -17.72 -4.65 16.67
C ASP A 327 -18.71 -3.48 16.50
N ALA A 328 -18.47 -2.34 17.17
CA ALA A 328 -19.29 -1.14 17.04
C ALA A 328 -19.20 -0.54 15.64
N VAL A 329 -17.97 -0.45 15.09
CA VAL A 329 -17.73 0.04 13.72
C VAL A 329 -18.46 -0.83 12.69
N TRP A 330 -18.35 -2.16 12.79
CA TRP A 330 -19.05 -3.07 11.91
C TRP A 330 -20.57 -2.97 12.02
N SER A 331 -21.09 -3.01 13.26
CA SER A 331 -22.53 -2.89 13.53
C SER A 331 -23.11 -1.58 12.98
N LYS A 332 -22.40 -0.45 13.17
CA LYS A 332 -22.84 0.84 12.62
C LYS A 332 -22.75 0.86 11.10
N ASN A 333 -21.70 0.26 10.49
CA ASN A 333 -21.59 0.17 9.05
C ASN A 333 -22.80 -0.54 8.42
N LEU A 334 -23.20 -1.67 8.98
CA LEU A 334 -24.38 -2.42 8.51
C LEU A 334 -25.69 -1.62 8.59
N LYS A 335 -25.78 -0.64 9.51
CA LYS A 335 -26.96 0.24 9.65
C LYS A 335 -26.94 1.39 8.66
N VAL A 336 -25.78 1.99 8.37
CA VAL A 336 -25.71 3.20 7.56
C VAL A 336 -25.44 2.91 6.09
N ARG A 337 -24.75 1.80 5.76
CA ARG A 337 -24.44 1.41 4.38
C ARG A 337 -25.70 0.96 3.65
N LYS A 338 -25.97 1.58 2.49
CA LYS A 338 -27.18 1.30 1.69
C LYS A 338 -27.10 -0.02 0.90
N SER A 339 -25.90 -0.48 0.57
CA SER A 339 -25.72 -1.73 -0.15
C SER A 339 -24.51 -2.50 0.40
N LYS A 340 -24.60 -3.82 0.42
CA LYS A 340 -23.51 -4.70 0.82
C LYS A 340 -22.71 -5.16 -0.41
N ASP A 341 -22.20 -4.18 -1.15
CA ASP A 341 -21.51 -4.38 -2.42
C ASP A 341 -20.33 -5.37 -2.34
N TRP A 342 -19.71 -5.55 -1.18
CA TRP A 342 -18.65 -6.56 -0.98
C TRP A 342 -19.13 -8.01 -1.12
N GLU A 343 -20.41 -8.30 -0.96
CA GLU A 343 -20.98 -9.65 -1.14
C GLU A 343 -21.05 -10.03 -2.63
N GLU A 344 -21.11 -9.05 -3.52
CA GLU A 344 -21.21 -9.22 -4.97
C GLU A 344 -19.85 -9.17 -5.69
N ILE A 345 -18.80 -8.68 -5.00
CA ILE A 345 -17.46 -8.54 -5.60
C ILE A 345 -16.77 -9.91 -5.67
N PRO A 346 -16.31 -10.35 -6.85
CA PRO A 346 -15.61 -11.63 -6.99
C PRO A 346 -14.42 -11.76 -6.03
N PHE A 347 -14.35 -12.90 -5.35
CA PHE A 347 -13.30 -13.20 -4.36
C PHE A 347 -13.24 -12.27 -3.14
N ALA A 348 -14.27 -11.50 -2.84
CA ALA A 348 -14.36 -10.75 -1.58
C ALA A 348 -14.84 -11.65 -0.44
N VAL A 349 -15.78 -12.54 -0.72
CA VAL A 349 -16.31 -13.54 0.23
C VAL A 349 -16.07 -14.94 -0.35
N SER A 350 -15.66 -15.89 0.47
CA SER A 350 -15.60 -17.31 0.10
C SER A 350 -16.90 -18.01 0.52
N PRO A 351 -17.39 -18.98 -0.27
CA PRO A 351 -18.55 -19.79 0.11
C PRO A 351 -18.31 -20.49 1.46
N ALA A 352 -19.37 -20.68 2.23
CA ALA A 352 -19.30 -21.51 3.43
C ALA A 352 -18.88 -22.95 3.07
N PHE A 353 -18.03 -23.55 3.89
CA PHE A 353 -17.64 -24.95 3.72
C PHE A 353 -18.91 -25.83 3.77
N GLY A 354 -19.36 -26.33 2.62
CA GLY A 354 -20.52 -27.22 2.54
C GLY A 354 -21.12 -27.43 1.16
N ASN A 355 -20.98 -26.49 0.25
CA ASN A 355 -21.52 -26.63 -1.11
C ASN A 355 -20.41 -26.88 -2.14
N LYS A 356 -19.87 -28.10 -2.17
CA LYS A 356 -19.28 -28.69 -3.38
C LYS A 356 -20.41 -29.41 -4.10
N SER A 357 -21.07 -28.74 -5.03
CA SER A 357 -21.83 -29.40 -6.10
C SER A 357 -20.93 -29.68 -7.27
#